data_0157d5f1d43cf1a40f6a445db2fa9c55
#
_entry.id   0157d5f1d43cf1a40f6a445db2fa9c55
#
_cell.length_a   1.000
_cell.length_b   1.000
_cell.length_c   1.000
_cell.angle_alpha   90.00
_cell.angle_beta   90.00
_cell.angle_gamma   90.00
#
_symmetry.space_group_name_H-M   'P 1'
#
loop_
_entity.id
_entity.type
_entity.pdbx_description
1 polymer ?
#
loop_
_entity_poly.entity_id
_entity_poly.type
_entity_poly.pdbx_seq_one_letter_code
_entity_poly.pdbx_strand_id
1 'polypeptide(L)'
;MKKKLSLLVLFAIALCMGCYDDKGNYDYHEFNEITIGDRGFDTAYILTSFVDTLRISPEIDSKLAENTHLKFEWVARSNGVGSEEYPLGNERALVFPVSLPTETYTLYFKVTDTLNTMEYSNVTVMQVQDLLTSGWIILGENSNGEAQLDMITYSVDTMVLKDMLHDSGLPVLRGPVKVWVVDNYR
;
A
#
# COMPACT_ATOMS: atom_id res chain seq x y z
N MET A 1 19.40 -50.32 -55.23
CA MET A 1 19.62 -48.92 -54.77
C MET A 1 18.40 -48.03 -55.03
N LYS A 2 17.74 -48.10 -56.19
CA LYS A 2 16.58 -47.22 -56.52
C LYS A 2 15.37 -47.33 -55.57
N LYS A 3 15.04 -48.51 -55.02
CA LYS A 3 13.93 -48.68 -54.06
C LYS A 3 14.19 -48.01 -52.70
N LYS A 4 15.44 -48.00 -52.22
CA LYS A 4 15.79 -47.33 -50.96
C LYS A 4 15.75 -45.80 -51.08
N LEU A 5 16.14 -45.26 -52.24
CA LEU A 5 16.08 -43.85 -52.55
C LEU A 5 14.61 -43.36 -52.62
N SER A 6 13.73 -44.17 -53.30
CA SER A 6 12.29 -43.86 -53.38
C SER A 6 11.61 -43.82 -52.00
N LEU A 7 12.00 -44.71 -51.08
CA LEU A 7 11.46 -44.75 -49.73
C LEU A 7 11.89 -43.52 -48.93
N LEU A 8 13.12 -43.06 -49.12
CA LEU A 8 13.69 -41.90 -48.42
C LEU A 8 13.03 -40.59 -48.90
N VAL A 9 12.74 -40.49 -50.20
CA VAL A 9 12.00 -39.35 -50.77
C VAL A 9 10.55 -39.33 -50.29
N LEU A 10 9.88 -40.48 -50.19
CA LEU A 10 8.52 -40.56 -49.66
C LEU A 10 8.44 -40.17 -48.20
N PHE A 11 9.44 -40.56 -47.41
CA PHE A 11 9.57 -40.17 -45.99
C PHE A 11 9.83 -38.68 -45.83
N ALA A 12 10.67 -38.08 -46.69
CA ALA A 12 10.92 -36.62 -46.67
C ALA A 12 9.67 -35.80 -47.03
N ILE A 13 8.85 -36.27 -47.98
CA ILE A 13 7.59 -35.62 -48.35
C ILE A 13 6.57 -35.73 -47.23
N ALA A 14 6.51 -36.85 -46.49
CA ALA A 14 5.63 -37.01 -45.33
C ALA A 14 5.97 -36.07 -44.18
N LEU A 15 7.26 -35.72 -44.01
CA LEU A 15 7.70 -34.74 -42.99
C LEU A 15 7.33 -33.30 -43.37
N CYS A 16 7.14 -32.97 -44.64
CA CYS A 16 6.75 -31.62 -45.07
C CYS A 16 5.24 -31.37 -44.95
N MET A 17 4.41 -32.39 -44.75
CA MET A 17 2.96 -32.24 -44.60
C MET A 17 2.53 -31.94 -43.15
N GLY A 18 3.48 -31.79 -42.23
CA GLY A 18 3.25 -31.48 -40.81
C GLY A 18 2.99 -30.02 -40.50
N CYS A 19 2.91 -29.12 -41.49
CA CYS A 19 2.36 -27.78 -41.24
C CYS A 19 0.83 -27.90 -41.16
N TYR A 20 0.34 -28.29 -40.02
CA TYR A 20 -1.03 -28.07 -39.63
C TYR A 20 -1.21 -26.55 -39.53
N ASP A 21 -1.87 -25.93 -40.51
CA ASP A 21 -2.36 -24.57 -40.39
C ASP A 21 -3.22 -24.52 -39.11
N ASP A 22 -2.64 -24.00 -38.06
CA ASP A 22 -3.40 -23.67 -36.86
C ASP A 22 -4.42 -22.59 -37.28
N LYS A 23 -5.58 -23.03 -37.71
CA LYS A 23 -6.73 -22.15 -37.93
C LYS A 23 -7.23 -21.75 -36.55
N GLY A 24 -6.37 -21.01 -35.82
CA GLY A 24 -6.64 -20.55 -34.47
C GLY A 24 -8.05 -20.00 -34.36
N ASN A 25 -8.93 -20.81 -33.82
CA ASN A 25 -10.25 -20.38 -33.42
C ASN A 25 -10.10 -19.65 -32.05
N TYR A 26 -9.15 -18.71 -32.02
CA TYR A 26 -8.95 -17.87 -30.89
C TYR A 26 -9.98 -16.75 -30.95
N ASP A 27 -10.96 -16.82 -30.08
CA ASP A 27 -11.84 -15.69 -29.79
C ASP A 27 -10.98 -14.63 -29.10
N TYR A 28 -10.42 -13.71 -29.89
CA TYR A 28 -9.68 -12.58 -29.38
C TYR A 28 -10.67 -11.62 -28.76
N HIS A 29 -10.85 -11.73 -27.44
CA HIS A 29 -11.49 -10.66 -26.69
C HIS A 29 -10.52 -9.48 -26.59
N GLU A 30 -10.99 -8.29 -26.90
CA GLU A 30 -10.22 -7.07 -26.67
C GLU A 30 -9.91 -6.98 -25.17
N PHE A 31 -8.63 -6.94 -24.86
CA PHE A 31 -8.20 -6.72 -23.47
C PHE A 31 -8.48 -5.27 -23.08
N ASN A 32 -9.08 -5.11 -21.91
CA ASN A 32 -9.15 -3.81 -21.26
C ASN A 32 -7.75 -3.45 -20.78
N GLU A 33 -7.06 -2.61 -21.53
CA GLU A 33 -5.76 -2.09 -21.12
C GLU A 33 -5.99 -0.98 -20.10
N ILE A 34 -5.59 -1.23 -18.85
CA ILE A 34 -5.71 -0.30 -17.76
C ILE A 34 -4.33 0.33 -17.54
N THR A 35 -4.30 1.65 -17.54
CA THR A 35 -3.11 2.42 -17.18
C THR A 35 -3.39 3.19 -15.90
N ILE A 36 -2.56 2.96 -14.89
CA ILE A 36 -2.58 3.74 -13.66
C ILE A 36 -1.61 4.90 -13.87
N GLY A 37 -2.13 6.12 -13.98
CA GLY A 37 -1.33 7.32 -14.19
C GLY A 37 -0.49 7.65 -12.94
N ASP A 38 0.67 8.28 -13.15
CA ASP A 38 1.51 8.78 -12.04
C ASP A 38 0.87 9.98 -11.34
N ARG A 39 -0.13 10.63 -11.97
CA ARG A 39 -0.87 11.72 -11.35
C ARG A 39 -1.71 11.23 -10.20
N GLY A 40 -1.62 11.94 -9.08
CA GLY A 40 -2.28 11.59 -7.83
C GLY A 40 -1.43 10.76 -6.89
N PHE A 41 -0.20 10.37 -7.31
CA PHE A 41 0.80 9.77 -6.45
C PHE A 41 1.98 10.72 -6.23
N ASP A 42 2.41 10.84 -4.99
CA ASP A 42 3.70 11.44 -4.67
C ASP A 42 4.80 10.38 -4.74
N THR A 43 6.04 10.81 -4.97
CA THR A 43 7.20 9.91 -4.99
C THR A 43 7.39 9.19 -3.67
N ALA A 44 7.05 9.86 -2.57
CA ALA A 44 7.04 9.30 -1.22
C ALA A 44 6.11 10.11 -0.33
N TYR A 45 5.51 9.44 0.66
CA TYR A 45 4.71 10.05 1.71
C TYR A 45 5.46 9.98 3.03
N ILE A 46 5.54 11.10 3.74
CA ILE A 46 6.06 11.16 5.11
C ILE A 46 4.90 11.58 5.99
N LEU A 47 4.48 10.70 6.89
CA LEU A 47 3.24 10.83 7.66
C LEU A 47 3.50 10.54 9.13
N THR A 48 2.75 11.19 9.98
CA THR A 48 2.83 11.02 11.43
C THR A 48 1.67 10.15 11.92
N SER A 49 1.99 9.07 12.61
CA SER A 49 1.00 8.16 13.19
C SER A 49 0.06 8.90 14.14
N PHE A 50 -1.23 8.60 14.08
CA PHE A 50 -2.33 9.19 14.86
C PHE A 50 -2.57 10.70 14.67
N VAL A 51 -1.89 11.34 13.71
CA VAL A 51 -2.05 12.77 13.40
C VAL A 51 -2.49 12.97 11.98
N ASP A 52 -1.79 12.35 11.02
CA ASP A 52 -2.01 12.58 9.62
C ASP A 52 -3.10 11.67 9.03
N THR A 53 -3.67 12.12 7.93
CA THR A 53 -4.56 11.31 7.09
C THR A 53 -4.00 11.26 5.69
N LEU A 54 -3.62 10.07 5.23
CA LEU A 54 -3.19 9.82 3.87
C LEU A 54 -4.37 9.95 2.92
N ARG A 55 -4.23 10.78 1.87
CA ARG A 55 -5.24 10.99 0.83
C ARG A 55 -4.61 10.83 -0.54
N ILE A 56 -5.09 9.87 -1.33
CA ILE A 56 -4.59 9.60 -2.68
C ILE A 56 -5.80 9.40 -3.59
N SER A 57 -5.78 10.04 -4.75
CA SER A 57 -6.82 9.93 -5.79
C SER A 57 -6.18 9.58 -7.12
N PRO A 58 -5.97 8.29 -7.43
CA PRO A 58 -5.32 7.88 -8.66
C PRO A 58 -6.12 8.23 -9.91
N GLU A 59 -5.41 8.62 -10.98
CA GLU A 59 -5.96 8.64 -12.32
C GLU A 59 -5.86 7.23 -12.93
N ILE A 60 -6.97 6.75 -13.48
CA ILE A 60 -7.04 5.45 -14.13
C ILE A 60 -7.62 5.67 -15.51
N ASP A 61 -6.85 5.32 -16.52
CA ASP A 61 -7.30 5.26 -17.91
C ASP A 61 -7.62 3.80 -18.28
N SER A 62 -8.78 3.58 -18.86
CA SER A 62 -9.25 2.27 -19.30
C SER A 62 -9.77 2.39 -20.73
N LYS A 63 -9.37 1.47 -21.60
CA LYS A 63 -9.87 1.44 -23.00
C LYS A 63 -11.36 1.16 -23.08
N LEU A 64 -11.88 0.36 -22.16
CA LEU A 64 -13.31 0.11 -22.07
C LEU A 64 -13.95 1.20 -21.18
N ALA A 65 -14.91 1.92 -21.74
CA ALA A 65 -15.53 3.09 -21.12
C ALA A 65 -16.25 2.81 -19.79
N GLU A 66 -16.50 1.56 -19.45
CA GLU A 66 -17.20 1.18 -18.23
C GLU A 66 -16.25 0.61 -17.19
N ASN A 67 -15.90 1.42 -16.19
CA ASN A 67 -15.09 1.01 -15.04
C ASN A 67 -15.86 0.14 -14.02
N THR A 68 -17.01 -0.41 -14.38
CA THR A 68 -17.92 -1.15 -13.49
C THR A 68 -17.37 -2.51 -13.05
N HIS A 69 -16.33 -2.99 -13.71
CA HIS A 69 -15.72 -4.29 -13.45
C HIS A 69 -14.35 -4.20 -12.75
N LEU A 70 -14.00 -3.02 -12.26
CA LEU A 70 -12.74 -2.81 -11.56
C LEU A 70 -12.92 -2.99 -10.06
N LYS A 71 -12.01 -3.75 -9.45
CA LYS A 71 -11.82 -3.82 -8.00
C LYS A 71 -10.52 -3.12 -7.63
N PHE A 72 -10.55 -2.43 -6.52
CA PHE A 72 -9.42 -1.68 -5.99
C PHE A 72 -8.98 -2.28 -4.67
N GLU A 73 -7.70 -2.23 -4.41
CA GLU A 73 -7.11 -2.64 -3.15
C GLU A 73 -5.92 -1.75 -2.83
N TRP A 74 -5.87 -1.26 -1.59
CA TRP A 74 -4.74 -0.53 -1.04
C TRP A 74 -4.10 -1.36 0.06
N VAL A 75 -2.80 -1.62 -0.07
CA VAL A 75 -2.05 -2.40 0.91
C VAL A 75 -0.74 -1.69 1.22
N ALA A 76 -0.44 -1.52 2.50
CA ALA A 76 0.88 -1.14 2.97
C ALA A 76 1.62 -2.40 3.41
N ARG A 77 2.81 -2.64 2.85
CA ARG A 77 3.69 -3.74 3.27
C ARG A 77 4.87 -3.16 4.02
N SER A 78 5.07 -3.65 5.25
CA SER A 78 6.23 -3.31 6.07
C SER A 78 7.54 -3.74 5.37
N ASN A 79 8.54 -2.85 5.38
CA ASN A 79 9.87 -3.14 4.84
C ASN A 79 10.80 -3.75 5.91
N GLY A 80 10.32 -3.92 7.14
CA GLY A 80 11.06 -4.53 8.25
C GLY A 80 11.06 -6.05 8.24
N VAL A 81 11.57 -6.60 9.33
CA VAL A 81 11.63 -8.05 9.53
C VAL A 81 10.22 -8.59 9.74
N GLY A 82 9.80 -9.51 8.86
CA GLY A 82 8.46 -10.14 8.92
C GLY A 82 7.52 -9.73 7.79
N SER A 83 7.77 -8.61 7.11
CA SER A 83 6.98 -8.13 5.94
C SER A 83 5.47 -8.22 6.14
N GLU A 84 4.96 -7.63 7.21
CA GLU A 84 3.53 -7.61 7.51
C GLU A 84 2.77 -6.76 6.48
N GLU A 85 1.57 -7.20 6.12
CA GLU A 85 0.68 -6.49 5.22
C GLU A 85 -0.51 -5.91 5.97
N TYR A 86 -0.78 -4.63 5.70
CA TYR A 86 -1.86 -3.87 6.31
C TYR A 86 -2.83 -3.42 5.21
N PRO A 87 -4.06 -3.94 5.17
CA PRO A 87 -5.08 -3.46 4.24
C PRO A 87 -5.52 -2.04 4.67
N LEU A 88 -5.47 -1.08 3.73
CA LEU A 88 -5.81 0.31 3.99
C LEU A 88 -7.18 0.72 3.44
N GLY A 89 -7.67 0.02 2.41
CA GLY A 89 -8.95 0.30 1.79
C GLY A 89 -9.17 -0.44 0.47
N ASN A 90 -10.40 -0.36 -0.04
CA ASN A 90 -10.83 -1.03 -1.27
C ASN A 90 -11.56 -0.10 -2.25
N GLU A 91 -11.48 1.21 -2.01
CA GLU A 91 -12.03 2.21 -2.91
C GLU A 91 -10.94 2.75 -3.86
N ARG A 92 -11.34 3.35 -4.98
CA ARG A 92 -10.40 3.98 -5.90
C ARG A 92 -9.57 5.06 -5.22
N ALA A 93 -10.22 5.94 -4.48
CA ALA A 93 -9.56 6.98 -3.70
C ALA A 93 -9.30 6.48 -2.28
N LEU A 94 -8.08 6.64 -1.80
CA LEU A 94 -7.70 6.32 -0.44
C LEU A 94 -7.90 7.54 0.47
N VAL A 95 -8.57 7.32 1.58
CA VAL A 95 -8.61 8.23 2.73
C VAL A 95 -8.35 7.38 3.97
N PHE A 96 -7.12 7.43 4.46
CA PHE A 96 -6.68 6.57 5.54
C PHE A 96 -6.11 7.40 6.71
N PRO A 97 -6.79 7.48 7.87
CA PRO A 97 -6.21 8.00 9.09
C PRO A 97 -5.02 7.11 9.51
N VAL A 98 -3.83 7.69 9.57
CA VAL A 98 -2.61 6.92 9.77
C VAL A 98 -2.54 6.41 11.20
N SER A 99 -2.65 5.10 11.38
CA SER A 99 -2.55 4.40 12.66
C SER A 99 -1.54 3.26 12.65
N LEU A 100 -0.70 3.22 11.61
CA LEU A 100 0.33 2.20 11.45
C LEU A 100 1.51 2.45 12.39
N PRO A 101 2.24 1.39 12.78
CA PRO A 101 3.51 1.51 13.48
C PRO A 101 4.52 2.39 12.75
N THR A 102 5.44 2.96 13.50
CA THR A 102 6.54 3.80 12.98
C THR A 102 7.51 2.94 12.20
N GLU A 103 7.42 3.01 10.87
CA GLU A 103 8.23 2.21 9.95
C GLU A 103 8.16 2.77 8.53
N THR A 104 9.00 2.23 7.64
CA THR A 104 8.89 2.47 6.20
C THR A 104 8.11 1.34 5.55
N TYR A 105 7.11 1.72 4.77
CA TYR A 105 6.21 0.82 4.06
C TYR A 105 6.35 0.99 2.56
N THR A 106 6.15 -0.10 1.84
CA THR A 106 5.84 -0.07 0.41
C THR A 106 4.32 -0.05 0.27
N LEU A 107 3.78 1.01 -0.31
CA LEU A 107 2.35 1.18 -0.53
C LEU A 107 2.00 0.69 -1.94
N TYR A 108 1.09 -0.26 -2.01
CA TYR A 108 0.56 -0.84 -3.25
C TYR A 108 -0.85 -0.34 -3.49
N PHE A 109 -1.08 0.17 -4.68
CA PHE A 109 -2.42 0.34 -5.23
C PHE A 109 -2.64 -0.69 -6.32
N LYS A 110 -3.60 -1.58 -6.14
CA LYS A 110 -3.92 -2.66 -7.07
C LYS A 110 -5.28 -2.44 -7.68
N VAL A 111 -5.36 -2.66 -8.98
CA VAL A 111 -6.58 -2.60 -9.77
C VAL A 111 -6.76 -3.94 -10.46
N THR A 112 -7.83 -4.64 -10.15
CA THR A 112 -8.15 -5.93 -10.76
C THR A 112 -9.35 -5.77 -11.70
N ASP A 113 -9.16 -6.10 -12.96
CA ASP A 113 -10.28 -6.25 -13.89
C ASP A 113 -10.93 -7.63 -13.67
N THR A 114 -12.17 -7.62 -13.19
CA THR A 114 -12.89 -8.86 -12.84
C THR A 114 -13.36 -9.66 -14.04
N LEU A 115 -13.33 -9.09 -15.27
CA LEU A 115 -13.71 -9.80 -16.48
C LEU A 115 -12.62 -10.74 -16.97
N ASN A 116 -11.36 -10.34 -16.84
CA ASN A 116 -10.22 -11.09 -17.33
C ASN A 116 -9.25 -11.53 -16.21
N THR A 117 -9.53 -11.12 -14.95
CA THR A 117 -8.71 -11.41 -13.76
C THR A 117 -7.29 -10.82 -13.84
N MET A 118 -7.05 -9.84 -14.71
CA MET A 118 -5.75 -9.16 -14.79
C MET A 118 -5.61 -8.14 -13.66
N GLU A 119 -4.43 -8.12 -13.04
CA GLU A 119 -4.07 -7.19 -11.99
C GLU A 119 -3.04 -6.19 -12.50
N TYR A 120 -3.28 -4.92 -12.23
CA TYR A 120 -2.40 -3.79 -12.49
C TYR A 120 -2.05 -3.16 -11.15
N SER A 121 -0.82 -2.68 -10.99
CA SER A 121 -0.41 -2.08 -9.72
C SER A 121 0.46 -0.86 -9.92
N ASN A 122 0.32 0.10 -9.01
CA ASN A 122 1.26 1.19 -8.80
C ASN A 122 1.86 1.08 -7.40
N VAL A 123 3.13 1.48 -7.25
CA VAL A 123 3.90 1.30 -6.03
C VAL A 123 4.57 2.61 -5.66
N THR A 124 4.42 3.00 -4.38
CA THR A 124 5.12 4.17 -3.82
C THR A 124 5.62 3.87 -2.41
N VAL A 125 6.43 4.77 -1.86
CA VAL A 125 6.98 4.62 -0.51
C VAL A 125 6.18 5.47 0.47
N MET A 126 5.90 4.90 1.65
CA MET A 126 5.27 5.60 2.76
C MET A 126 6.12 5.42 4.01
N GLN A 127 6.61 6.51 4.57
CA GLN A 127 7.31 6.53 5.84
C GLN A 127 6.34 7.02 6.92
N VAL A 128 6.05 6.17 7.89
CA VAL A 128 5.30 6.54 9.08
C VAL A 128 6.30 6.86 10.19
N GLN A 129 6.17 8.02 10.77
CA GLN A 129 6.97 8.47 11.89
C GLN A 129 6.10 8.74 13.11
N ASP A 130 6.73 8.73 14.28
CA ASP A 130 6.08 9.05 15.53
C ASP A 130 6.37 10.51 15.89
N LEU A 131 5.37 11.20 16.40
CA LEU A 131 5.55 12.50 17.03
C LEU A 131 6.45 12.43 18.26
N LEU A 132 6.46 11.27 18.92
CA LEU A 132 7.14 11.08 20.21
C LEU A 132 8.65 10.86 20.10
N THR A 133 9.22 10.85 18.89
CA THR A 133 10.65 10.57 18.67
C THR A 133 11.59 11.65 19.16
N SER A 134 11.12 12.90 19.25
CA SER A 134 11.97 14.02 19.69
C SER A 134 11.13 15.12 20.32
N GLY A 135 11.37 15.41 21.58
CA GLY A 135 10.63 16.47 22.25
C GLY A 135 10.79 16.46 23.78
N TRP A 136 10.03 17.34 24.43
CA TRP A 136 9.94 17.45 25.87
C TRP A 136 8.59 16.96 26.35
N ILE A 137 8.58 16.01 27.28
CA ILE A 137 7.39 15.59 28.00
C ILE A 137 7.30 16.39 29.30
N ILE A 138 6.15 17.01 29.50
CA ILE A 138 5.87 17.87 30.67
C ILE A 138 4.74 17.20 31.44
N LEU A 139 5.04 16.74 32.63
CA LEU A 139 4.06 16.24 33.59
C LEU A 139 3.68 17.34 34.55
N GLY A 140 2.39 17.63 34.65
CA GLY A 140 1.85 18.67 35.55
C GLY A 140 0.48 18.30 36.11
N GLU A 141 -0.13 19.24 36.78
CA GLU A 141 -1.52 19.17 37.23
C GLU A 141 -2.34 20.22 36.51
N ASN A 142 -3.56 19.85 36.13
CA ASN A 142 -4.54 20.80 35.63
C ASN A 142 -5.23 21.54 36.80
N SER A 143 -6.13 22.47 36.47
CA SER A 143 -6.85 23.27 37.48
C SER A 143 -7.74 22.45 38.44
N ASN A 144 -8.02 21.19 38.11
CA ASN A 144 -8.81 20.26 38.91
C ASN A 144 -7.96 19.35 39.80
N GLY A 145 -6.62 19.52 39.81
CA GLY A 145 -5.68 18.65 40.54
C GLY A 145 -5.53 17.27 39.88
N GLU A 146 -5.79 17.15 38.59
CA GLU A 146 -5.63 15.93 37.84
C GLU A 146 -4.32 15.96 37.08
N ALA A 147 -3.68 14.78 36.93
CA ALA A 147 -2.45 14.67 36.18
C ALA A 147 -2.67 15.00 34.71
N GLN A 148 -1.86 15.91 34.20
CA GLN A 148 -1.84 16.29 32.80
C GLN A 148 -0.46 16.01 32.23
N LEU A 149 -0.42 15.39 31.07
CA LEU A 149 0.80 15.11 30.32
C LEU A 149 0.78 15.89 29.02
N ASP A 150 1.67 16.85 28.90
CA ASP A 150 1.86 17.63 27.68
C ASP A 150 3.17 17.21 27.01
N MET A 151 3.27 17.46 25.69
CA MET A 151 4.50 17.23 24.94
C MET A 151 4.77 18.40 24.00
N ILE A 152 6.02 18.82 23.93
CA ILE A 152 6.53 19.73 22.89
C ILE A 152 7.42 18.91 21.99
N THR A 153 7.01 18.71 20.72
CA THR A 153 7.76 17.91 19.74
C THR A 153 8.46 18.81 18.73
N TYR A 154 9.60 18.33 18.19
CA TYR A 154 10.46 19.06 17.22
C TYR A 154 10.71 18.26 15.93
N SER A 155 9.91 17.21 15.63
CA SER A 155 10.23 16.30 14.53
C SER A 155 10.25 16.96 13.15
N VAL A 156 9.23 17.73 12.81
CA VAL A 156 9.13 18.47 11.52
C VAL A 156 8.88 19.95 11.81
N ASP A 157 7.87 20.23 12.63
CA ASP A 157 7.54 21.55 13.16
C ASP A 157 7.42 21.47 14.69
N THR A 158 7.60 22.61 15.38
CA THR A 158 7.35 22.65 16.82
C THR A 158 5.86 22.58 17.07
N MET A 159 5.40 21.46 17.61
CA MET A 159 4.00 21.25 17.98
C MET A 159 3.88 21.08 19.51
N VAL A 160 2.77 21.56 20.06
CA VAL A 160 2.43 21.36 21.46
C VAL A 160 1.20 20.47 21.53
N LEU A 161 1.40 19.24 22.01
CA LEU A 161 0.33 18.30 22.31
C LEU A 161 -0.05 18.51 23.78
N LYS A 162 -1.30 18.87 24.03
CA LYS A 162 -1.80 19.08 25.38
C LYS A 162 -2.67 17.92 25.80
N ASP A 163 -2.56 17.60 27.10
CA ASP A 163 -3.41 16.63 27.78
C ASP A 163 -3.48 15.26 27.09
N MET A 164 -2.30 14.69 26.80
CA MET A 164 -2.18 13.37 26.15
C MET A 164 -2.83 12.24 26.97
N LEU A 165 -3.17 12.46 28.23
CA LEU A 165 -3.86 11.48 29.07
C LEU A 165 -5.38 11.50 28.86
N HIS A 166 -5.95 12.55 28.30
CA HIS A 166 -7.40 12.74 28.18
C HIS A 166 -8.07 11.57 27.44
N ASP A 167 -7.53 11.17 26.29
CA ASP A 167 -8.09 10.09 25.45
C ASP A 167 -7.32 8.75 25.59
N SER A 168 -6.50 8.62 26.62
CA SER A 168 -5.65 7.42 26.81
C SER A 168 -6.41 6.18 27.27
N GLY A 169 -7.68 6.31 27.68
CA GLY A 169 -8.45 5.23 28.30
C GLY A 169 -8.02 4.90 29.73
N LEU A 170 -7.04 5.63 30.30
CA LEU A 170 -6.61 5.47 31.67
C LEU A 170 -7.62 6.13 32.63
N PRO A 171 -7.74 5.65 33.87
CA PRO A 171 -8.51 6.34 34.89
C PRO A 171 -7.87 7.68 35.20
N VAL A 172 -8.67 8.65 35.70
CA VAL A 172 -8.17 9.97 36.11
C VAL A 172 -7.10 9.81 37.20
N LEU A 173 -5.88 10.22 36.88
CA LEU A 173 -4.72 10.20 37.78
C LEU A 173 -4.62 11.52 38.51
N ARG A 174 -4.13 11.51 39.76
CA ARG A 174 -3.95 12.70 40.60
C ARG A 174 -2.61 12.67 41.31
N GLY A 175 -2.08 13.84 41.64
CA GLY A 175 -0.81 13.96 42.31
C GLY A 175 0.37 13.43 41.50
N PRO A 176 0.62 13.96 40.31
CA PRO A 176 1.69 13.46 39.43
C PRO A 176 3.06 13.66 40.11
N VAL A 177 3.85 12.59 40.14
CA VAL A 177 5.18 12.62 40.78
C VAL A 177 6.27 12.48 39.74
N LYS A 178 6.11 11.59 38.75
CA LYS A 178 7.15 11.30 37.78
C LYS A 178 6.58 10.57 36.55
N VAL A 179 7.17 10.85 35.39
CA VAL A 179 6.99 10.07 34.17
C VAL A 179 8.29 9.30 33.85
N TRP A 180 8.14 8.07 33.39
CA TRP A 180 9.25 7.26 32.89
C TRP A 180 9.00 6.97 31.43
N VAL A 181 10.02 7.21 30.60
CA VAL A 181 10.02 6.76 29.21
C VAL A 181 10.79 5.44 29.19
N VAL A 182 10.15 4.40 28.68
CA VAL A 182 10.77 3.08 28.52
C VAL A 182 10.97 2.84 27.04
N ASP A 183 12.24 2.85 26.61
CA ASP A 183 12.60 2.46 25.26
C ASP A 183 12.47 0.93 25.13
N ASN A 184 11.51 0.49 24.33
CA ASN A 184 11.39 -0.92 23.99
C ASN A 184 12.30 -1.22 22.78
N TYR A 185 13.60 -1.41 23.02
CA TYR A 185 14.46 -2.01 22.01
C TYR A 185 14.03 -3.49 21.83
N ARG A 186 13.39 -3.77 20.70
CA ARG A 186 13.20 -5.13 20.20
C ARG A 186 14.31 -5.50 19.25
#